data_9f18029708b6e3f5cdb4a1d5126e886d
#
_entry.id   9f18029708b6e3f5cdb4a1d5126e886d
#
_cell.length_a   1.000
_cell.length_b   1.000
_cell.length_c   1.000
_cell.angle_alpha   90.00
_cell.angle_beta   90.00
_cell.angle_gamma   90.00
#
_symmetry.space_group_name_H-M   'P 1'
#
loop_
_entity.id
_entity.type
_entity.pdbx_description
1 polymer ?
#
loop_
_entity_poly.entity_id
_entity_poly.type
_entity_poly.pdbx_seq_one_letter_code
_entity_poly.pdbx_strand_id
1 'polypeptide(L)'
;MQVIRPYEIVLSLAGHDKGRLYLVLGEEGGRLLLADGRGRKLDAPKRKSPKHLRSVGTSAHPAVERLHRGEPVTDKQLRCALAAFREQNNPL
;
A
#
# COMPACT_ATOMS: atom_id res chain seq x y z
N MET A 1 1.42 -7.02 18.58
CA MET A 1 0.70 -7.21 17.30
C MET A 1 0.43 -5.86 16.68
N GLN A 2 0.81 -5.67 15.42
CA GLN A 2 0.55 -4.40 14.74
C GLN A 2 -0.86 -4.38 14.18
N VAL A 3 -1.48 -3.21 14.26
CA VAL A 3 -2.78 -2.97 13.64
C VAL A 3 -2.53 -2.17 12.37
N ILE A 4 -2.89 -2.75 11.23
CA ILE A 4 -2.69 -2.11 9.93
C ILE A 4 -4.06 -1.65 9.41
N ARG A 5 -4.17 -0.35 9.14
CA ARG A 5 -5.43 0.29 8.73
C ARG A 5 -5.46 0.50 7.23
N PRO A 6 -6.66 0.66 6.65
CA PRO A 6 -6.76 1.00 5.23
C PRO A 6 -5.95 2.26 4.91
N TYR A 7 -5.32 2.22 3.73
CA TYR A 7 -4.52 3.30 3.16
C TYR A 7 -3.19 3.56 3.87
N GLU A 8 -2.79 2.66 4.79
CA GLU A 8 -1.41 2.65 5.25
C GLU A 8 -0.52 2.02 4.19
N ILE A 9 0.75 2.40 4.22
CA ILE A 9 1.74 1.81 3.34
C ILE A 9 2.46 0.71 4.10
N VAL A 10 2.60 -0.45 3.47
CA VAL A 10 3.24 -1.61 4.08
C VAL A 10 4.40 -2.09 3.24
N LEU A 11 5.38 -2.68 3.92
CA LEU A 11 6.53 -3.33 3.30
C LEU A 11 6.32 -4.83 3.35
N SER A 12 6.48 -5.50 2.21
CA SER A 12 6.43 -6.95 2.16
C SER A 12 7.71 -7.54 2.75
N LEU A 13 7.55 -8.49 3.68
CA LEU A 13 8.67 -9.09 4.40
C LEU A 13 9.04 -10.48 3.89
N ALA A 14 8.23 -11.07 3.02
CA ALA A 14 8.45 -12.45 2.58
C ALA A 14 7.91 -12.67 1.17
N GLY A 15 8.40 -13.70 0.50
CA GLY A 15 7.92 -14.10 -0.80
C GLY A 15 8.66 -13.40 -1.94
N HIS A 16 8.13 -13.55 -3.15
CA HIS A 16 8.74 -12.97 -4.36
C HIS A 16 8.71 -11.46 -4.37
N ASP A 17 7.79 -10.87 -3.59
CA ASP A 17 7.64 -9.42 -3.52
C ASP A 17 8.33 -8.81 -2.30
N LYS A 18 9.20 -9.57 -1.63
CA LYS A 18 9.93 -9.08 -0.47
C LYS A 18 10.64 -7.76 -0.81
N GLY A 19 10.45 -6.77 0.07
CA GLY A 19 11.04 -5.45 -0.11
C GLY A 19 10.19 -4.48 -0.92
N ARG A 20 9.03 -4.92 -1.45
CA ARG A 20 8.14 -4.03 -2.17
C ARG A 20 7.19 -3.32 -1.23
N LEU A 21 6.83 -2.10 -1.62
CA LEU A 21 5.84 -1.30 -0.91
C LEU A 21 4.48 -1.44 -1.57
N TYR A 22 3.44 -1.50 -0.74
CA TYR A 22 2.06 -1.56 -1.20
C TYR A 22 1.20 -0.62 -0.37
N LEU A 23 0.10 -0.17 -0.97
CA LEU A 23 -0.94 0.52 -0.25
C LEU A 23 -2.00 -0.49 0.17
N VAL A 24 -2.44 -0.41 1.42
CA VAL A 24 -3.51 -1.27 1.93
C VAL A 24 -4.86 -0.68 1.49
N LEU A 25 -5.64 -1.47 0.76
CA LEU A 25 -6.96 -1.05 0.31
C LEU A 25 -8.06 -1.46 1.30
N GLY A 26 -7.83 -2.53 2.03
CA GLY A 26 -8.83 -3.06 2.97
C GLY A 26 -8.43 -4.43 3.43
N GLU A 27 -9.40 -5.14 3.99
CA GLU A 27 -9.20 -6.48 4.54
C GLU A 27 -10.30 -7.40 4.03
N GLU A 28 -9.94 -8.65 3.77
CA GLU A 28 -10.89 -9.67 3.33
C GLU A 28 -10.43 -11.02 3.85
N GLY A 29 -11.27 -11.66 4.66
CA GLY A 29 -10.97 -12.99 5.19
C GLY A 29 -9.69 -13.07 6.01
N GLY A 30 -9.35 -12.01 6.74
CA GLY A 30 -8.15 -11.97 7.56
C GLY A 30 -6.88 -11.64 6.79
N ARG A 31 -6.99 -11.38 5.49
CA ARG A 31 -5.86 -10.96 4.65
C ARG A 31 -6.05 -9.53 4.20
N LEU A 32 -4.95 -8.83 4.04
CA LEU A 32 -4.98 -7.47 3.56
C LEU A 32 -4.98 -7.43 2.04
N LEU A 33 -5.74 -6.50 1.48
CA LEU A 33 -5.79 -6.25 0.05
C LEU A 33 -4.78 -5.17 -0.28
N LEU A 34 -3.83 -5.49 -1.16
CA LEU A 34 -2.68 -4.65 -1.43
C LEU A 34 -2.60 -4.28 -2.90
N ALA A 35 -2.26 -3.03 -3.18
CA ALA A 35 -2.04 -2.56 -4.54
C ALA A 35 -0.82 -1.64 -4.58
N ASP A 36 -0.14 -1.63 -5.73
CA ASP A 36 0.98 -0.72 -5.97
C ASP A 36 0.79 0.07 -7.27
N GLY A 37 -0.27 -0.21 -8.01
CA GLY A 37 -0.55 0.47 -9.27
C GLY A 37 0.29 -0.01 -10.44
N ARG A 38 1.12 -1.03 -10.24
CA ARG A 38 2.02 -1.56 -11.26
C ARG A 38 1.75 -3.05 -11.49
N GLY A 39 2.40 -3.91 -10.75
CA GLY A 39 2.14 -5.35 -10.80
C GLY A 39 0.83 -5.73 -10.14
N ARG A 40 0.40 -4.97 -9.15
CA ARG A 40 -0.89 -5.17 -8.46
C ARG A 40 -1.71 -3.90 -8.57
N LYS A 41 -2.68 -3.94 -9.47
CA LYS A 41 -3.51 -2.78 -9.77
C LYS A 41 -4.67 -2.67 -8.79
N LEU A 42 -5.24 -1.47 -8.73
CA LEU A 42 -6.34 -1.18 -7.79
C LEU A 42 -7.55 -2.10 -8.00
N ASP A 43 -7.82 -2.51 -9.24
CA ASP A 43 -8.95 -3.39 -9.54
C ASP A 43 -8.64 -4.88 -9.39
N ALA A 44 -7.40 -5.23 -9.10
CA ALA A 44 -6.97 -6.62 -8.94
C ALA A 44 -5.89 -6.70 -7.86
N PRO A 45 -6.23 -6.35 -6.61
CA PRO A 45 -5.25 -6.31 -5.54
C PRO A 45 -4.78 -7.70 -5.14
N LYS A 46 -3.61 -7.73 -4.51
CA LYS A 46 -3.03 -8.94 -3.94
C LYS A 46 -3.56 -9.14 -2.53
N ARG A 47 -3.83 -10.39 -2.16
CA ARG A 47 -4.17 -10.74 -0.78
C ARG A 47 -2.92 -11.27 -0.08
N LYS A 48 -2.64 -10.75 1.11
CA LYS A 48 -1.48 -11.18 1.88
C LYS A 48 -1.76 -11.14 3.37
N SER A 49 -1.23 -12.12 4.10
CA SER A 49 -1.39 -12.18 5.55
C SER A 49 -0.64 -11.04 6.22
N PRO A 50 -1.24 -10.38 7.23
CA PRO A 50 -0.56 -9.29 7.96
C PRO A 50 0.77 -9.69 8.58
N LYS A 51 0.94 -10.97 8.94
CA LYS A 51 2.18 -11.44 9.56
C LYS A 51 3.40 -11.33 8.65
N HIS A 52 3.18 -11.19 7.34
CA HIS A 52 4.26 -11.03 6.36
C HIS A 52 4.42 -9.58 5.91
N LEU A 53 3.82 -8.66 6.64
CA LEU A 53 3.84 -7.24 6.30
C LEU A 53 4.25 -6.41 7.50
N ARG A 54 4.87 -5.27 7.22
CA ARG A 54 5.19 -4.28 8.25
C ARG A 54 4.66 -2.92 7.80
N SER A 55 3.88 -2.28 8.66
CA SER A 55 3.44 -0.92 8.37
C SER A 55 4.65 0.01 8.45
N VAL A 56 4.82 0.84 7.43
CA VAL A 56 5.93 1.79 7.37
C VAL A 56 5.43 3.23 7.39
N GLY A 57 4.13 3.44 7.51
CA GLY A 57 3.58 4.77 7.71
C GLY A 57 2.40 5.08 6.83
N THR A 58 2.05 6.35 6.82
CA THR A 58 0.97 6.89 6.02
C THR A 58 1.52 7.92 5.06
N SER A 59 0.75 8.25 4.03
CA SER A 59 1.15 9.22 3.03
C SER A 59 0.16 10.38 3.03
N ALA A 60 0.69 11.61 2.91
CA ALA A 60 -0.12 12.80 2.71
C ALA A 60 -0.28 13.15 1.23
N HIS A 61 0.12 12.25 0.34
CA HIS A 61 -0.01 12.47 -1.10
C HIS A 61 -1.48 12.66 -1.47
N PRO A 62 -1.80 13.58 -2.40
CA PRO A 62 -3.21 13.83 -2.79
C PRO A 62 -3.98 12.58 -3.21
N ALA A 63 -3.33 11.61 -3.85
CA ALA A 63 -3.99 10.38 -4.25
C ALA A 63 -4.49 9.60 -3.03
N VAL A 64 -3.67 9.51 -1.98
CA VAL A 64 -4.07 8.80 -0.75
C VAL A 64 -5.15 9.58 -0.01
N GLU A 65 -5.05 10.90 0.01
CA GLU A 65 -6.10 11.73 0.59
C GLU A 65 -7.45 11.52 -0.09
N ARG A 66 -7.44 11.37 -1.42
CA ARG A 66 -8.66 11.08 -2.17
C ARG A 66 -9.26 9.74 -1.76
N LEU A 67 -8.43 8.72 -1.58
CA LEU A 67 -8.91 7.42 -1.13
C LEU A 67 -9.57 7.50 0.25
N HIS A 68 -9.00 8.29 1.16
CA HIS A 68 -9.60 8.52 2.47
C HIS A 68 -10.98 9.17 2.36
N ARG A 69 -11.22 9.96 1.34
CA ARG A 69 -12.51 10.61 1.11
C ARG A 69 -13.47 9.77 0.28
N GLY A 70 -13.07 8.55 -0.09
CA GLY A 70 -13.90 7.68 -0.92
C GLY A 70 -13.91 8.07 -2.38
N GLU A 71 -12.95 8.87 -2.83
CA GLU A 71 -12.86 9.30 -4.22
C GLU A 71 -11.99 8.35 -5.03
N PRO A 72 -12.29 8.14 -6.31
CA PRO A 72 -11.49 7.23 -7.12
C PRO A 72 -10.12 7.78 -7.44
N VAL A 73 -9.14 6.88 -7.54
CA VAL A 73 -7.79 7.22 -8.01
C VAL A 73 -7.38 6.23 -9.08
N THR A 74 -6.41 6.63 -9.90
CA THR A 74 -5.87 5.76 -10.95
C THR A 74 -4.63 5.03 -10.46
N ASP A 75 -4.28 3.95 -11.16
CA ASP A 75 -3.04 3.23 -10.86
C ASP A 75 -1.81 4.12 -11.01
N LYS A 76 -1.83 5.03 -11.98
CA LYS A 76 -0.74 5.99 -12.16
C LYS A 76 -0.60 6.90 -10.94
N GLN A 77 -1.71 7.38 -10.40
CA GLN A 77 -1.69 8.22 -9.20
C GLN A 77 -1.17 7.44 -8.00
N LEU A 78 -1.55 6.17 -7.88
CA LEU A 78 -1.03 5.32 -6.81
C LEU A 78 0.48 5.11 -6.95
N ARG A 79 0.96 4.85 -8.17
CA ARG A 79 2.41 4.73 -8.40
C ARG A 79 3.14 5.99 -7.98
N CYS A 80 2.60 7.15 -8.30
CA CYS A 80 3.20 8.43 -7.91
C CYS A 80 3.25 8.59 -6.39
N ALA A 81 2.18 8.20 -5.71
CA ALA A 81 2.12 8.29 -4.25
C ALA A 81 3.17 7.40 -3.59
N LEU A 82 3.31 6.17 -4.07
CA LEU A 82 4.30 5.23 -3.51
C LEU A 82 5.73 5.67 -3.84
N ALA A 83 5.96 6.20 -5.04
CA ALA A 83 7.28 6.72 -5.39
C ALA A 83 7.67 7.90 -4.51
N ALA A 84 6.74 8.82 -4.26
CA ALA A 84 6.98 9.96 -3.38
C ALA A 84 7.27 9.51 -1.95
N PHE A 85 6.53 8.51 -1.46
CA PHE A 85 6.75 7.97 -0.12
C PHE A 85 8.15 7.36 -0.02
N ARG A 86 8.55 6.57 -1.01
CA ARG A 86 9.87 5.93 -1.03
C ARG A 86 10.98 6.97 -1.01
N GLU A 87 10.83 8.04 -1.78
CA GLU A 87 11.80 9.11 -1.82
C GLU A 87 11.96 9.79 -0.48
N GLN A 88 10.82 10.13 0.17
CA GLN A 88 10.84 10.83 1.44
C GLN A 88 11.37 9.98 2.59
N ASN A 89 11.24 8.67 2.48
CA ASN A 89 11.60 7.75 3.55
C ASN A 89 12.85 6.92 3.24
N ASN A 90 13.55 7.26 2.17
CA ASN A 90 14.81 6.63 1.83
C ASN A 90 15.89 7.21 2.73
N PRO A 91 16.64 6.37 3.46
CA PRO A 91 17.67 6.86 4.39
C PRO A 91 18.89 7.42 3.69
N LEU A 92 19.00 7.34 2.41
CA LEU A 92 20.14 7.96 1.69
C LEU A 92 19.91 9.45 1.47
#